data_47cf1c214ad9302473cad393373737f7
#
_entry.id   47cf1c214ad9302473cad393373737f7
#
_cell.length_a   1.000
_cell.length_b   1.000
_cell.length_c   1.000
_cell.angle_alpha   90.00
_cell.angle_beta   90.00
_cell.angle_gamma   90.00
#
_symmetry.space_group_name_H-M   'P 1'
#
loop_
_entity.id
_entity.type
_entity.pdbx_description
1 polymer ?
#
loop_
_entity_poly.entity_id
_entity_poly.type
_entity_poly.pdbx_seq_one_letter_code
_entity_poly.pdbx_strand_id
1 'polypeptide(L)'
;VMMSSKPDFKGWVSQEIPHSTVQTSLERINGKSYRTGIILQYLVFPQQEGKLTIPGINFTCTVVRRSVDFSDPIEAFFNGGGEVGVQVQRASAPTTVTVDPLPQPQPAAFSGAVGRFSISSQLLTKDLSTNDIATYRVVIKGNGNLKLITPPSVVFPKDFDTFTPKTTQD
;
A
#
# COMPACT_ATOMS: atom_id res chain seq x y z
N VAL A 1 3.75 -18.46 9.14
CA VAL A 1 2.45 -17.95 8.65
C VAL A 1 2.57 -17.74 7.16
N MET A 2 1.65 -18.32 6.40
CA MET A 2 1.53 -18.10 4.97
C MET A 2 0.16 -17.51 4.67
N MET A 3 0.11 -16.50 3.79
CA MET A 3 -1.15 -15.93 3.31
C MET A 3 -1.71 -16.84 2.22
N SER A 4 -2.97 -17.24 2.36
CA SER A 4 -3.63 -18.15 1.41
C SER A 4 -4.07 -17.45 0.12
N SER A 5 -4.33 -16.14 0.18
CA SER A 5 -4.69 -15.31 -0.98
C SER A 5 -4.32 -13.86 -0.72
N LYS A 6 -4.01 -13.11 -1.79
CA LYS A 6 -3.85 -11.66 -1.68
C LYS A 6 -5.19 -11.00 -1.33
N PRO A 7 -5.19 -9.85 -0.63
CA PRO A 7 -6.39 -9.09 -0.36
C PRO A 7 -7.12 -8.70 -1.66
N ASP A 8 -8.45 -8.79 -1.66
CA ASP A 8 -9.28 -8.27 -2.73
C ASP A 8 -9.69 -6.82 -2.41
N PHE A 9 -9.21 -5.89 -3.21
CA PHE A 9 -9.47 -4.45 -3.07
C PHE A 9 -10.49 -3.97 -4.12
N LYS A 10 -11.56 -4.71 -4.35
CA LYS A 10 -12.61 -4.28 -5.29
C LYS A 10 -13.18 -2.92 -4.90
N GLY A 11 -13.18 -1.96 -5.84
CA GLY A 11 -13.60 -0.58 -5.61
C GLY A 11 -12.53 0.33 -5.00
N TRP A 12 -11.28 -0.17 -4.90
CA TRP A 12 -10.14 0.58 -4.40
C TRP A 12 -8.97 0.49 -5.38
N VAL A 13 -8.20 1.57 -5.50
CA VAL A 13 -6.83 1.47 -6.00
C VAL A 13 -5.93 1.20 -4.81
N SER A 14 -5.11 0.16 -4.90
CA SER A 14 -4.22 -0.25 -3.81
C SER A 14 -2.76 -0.16 -4.22
N GLN A 15 -1.93 0.21 -3.26
CA GLN A 15 -0.47 0.19 -3.37
C GLN A 15 0.09 -0.56 -2.18
N GLU A 16 0.83 -1.62 -2.43
CA GLU A 16 1.59 -2.30 -1.39
C GLU A 16 2.76 -1.42 -0.95
N ILE A 17 2.92 -1.27 0.38
CA ILE A 17 4.07 -0.61 0.96
C ILE A 17 5.09 -1.69 1.27
N PRO A 18 6.20 -1.77 0.51
CA PRO A 18 7.20 -2.80 0.73
C PRO A 18 7.89 -2.59 2.08
N HIS A 19 8.12 -3.67 2.80
CA HIS A 19 8.95 -3.70 3.99
C HIS A 19 9.99 -4.80 3.85
N SER A 20 11.24 -4.52 4.21
CA SER A 20 12.36 -5.43 4.00
C SER A 20 12.39 -6.60 4.98
N THR A 21 11.85 -6.42 6.18
CA THR A 21 11.83 -7.43 7.24
C THR A 21 10.61 -7.26 8.13
N VAL A 22 10.02 -8.38 8.56
CA VAL A 22 8.97 -8.36 9.57
C VAL A 22 9.62 -8.11 10.94
N GLN A 23 9.52 -6.87 11.42
CA GLN A 23 9.90 -6.55 12.79
C GLN A 23 8.82 -7.02 13.73
N THR A 24 9.20 -7.78 14.74
CA THR A 24 8.26 -8.29 15.73
C THR A 24 8.46 -7.58 17.07
N SER A 25 7.35 -7.24 17.74
CA SER A 25 7.31 -6.70 19.10
C SER A 25 6.56 -7.65 20.03
N LEU A 26 6.81 -7.54 21.33
CA LEU A 26 6.07 -8.26 22.34
C LEU A 26 4.97 -7.34 22.89
N GLU A 27 3.73 -7.72 22.69
CA GLU A 27 2.58 -6.93 23.15
C GLU A 27 1.73 -7.74 24.15
N ARG A 28 1.13 -7.05 25.11
CA ARG A 28 0.23 -7.65 26.08
C ARG A 28 -1.21 -7.29 25.75
N ILE A 29 -1.98 -8.28 25.32
CA ILE A 29 -3.39 -8.13 24.92
C ILE A 29 -4.24 -8.98 25.87
N ASN A 30 -5.20 -8.37 26.57
CA ASN A 30 -6.08 -9.03 27.53
C ASN A 30 -5.31 -9.88 28.55
N GLY A 31 -4.19 -9.37 29.08
CA GLY A 31 -3.37 -10.03 30.08
C GLY A 31 -2.43 -11.12 29.56
N LYS A 32 -2.49 -11.48 28.27
CA LYS A 32 -1.61 -12.46 27.63
C LYS A 32 -0.57 -11.77 26.75
N SER A 33 0.66 -12.29 26.76
CA SER A 33 1.75 -11.78 25.90
C SER A 33 1.68 -12.43 24.53
N TYR A 34 1.77 -11.60 23.50
CA TYR A 34 1.79 -12.00 22.10
C TYR A 34 2.99 -11.39 21.40
N ARG A 35 3.55 -12.14 20.44
CA ARG A 35 4.51 -11.59 19.49
C ARG A 35 3.72 -11.09 18.28
N THR A 36 3.77 -9.79 18.03
CA THR A 36 3.07 -9.12 16.93
C THR A 36 4.05 -8.63 15.88
N GLY A 37 3.59 -8.47 14.65
CA GLY A 37 4.39 -7.91 13.56
C GLY A 37 3.52 -7.52 12.37
N ILE A 38 3.97 -6.52 11.62
CA ILE A 38 3.31 -6.12 10.38
C ILE A 38 3.77 -7.07 9.28
N ILE A 39 2.83 -7.85 8.74
CA ILE A 39 3.08 -8.80 7.66
C ILE A 39 2.84 -8.15 6.30
N LEU A 40 1.79 -7.32 6.20
CA LEU A 40 1.38 -6.63 4.98
C LEU A 40 0.88 -5.23 5.32
N GLN A 41 1.20 -4.29 4.46
CA GLN A 41 0.70 -2.93 4.56
C GLN A 41 0.33 -2.42 3.17
N TYR A 42 -0.87 -1.86 3.05
CA TYR A 42 -1.37 -1.28 1.81
C TYR A 42 -1.84 0.15 2.04
N LEU A 43 -1.54 1.00 1.09
CA LEU A 43 -2.22 2.28 0.93
C LEU A 43 -3.35 2.07 -0.05
N VAL A 44 -4.57 2.43 0.33
CA VAL A 44 -5.76 2.21 -0.49
C VAL A 44 -6.50 3.52 -0.72
N PHE A 45 -6.97 3.72 -1.95
CA PHE A 45 -7.74 4.90 -2.36
C PHE A 45 -9.10 4.46 -2.89
N PRO A 46 -10.21 4.91 -2.30
CA PRO A 46 -11.55 4.56 -2.76
C PRO A 46 -11.82 5.14 -4.15
N GLN A 47 -12.51 4.39 -5.00
CA GLN A 47 -12.86 4.79 -6.36
C GLN A 47 -14.33 5.18 -6.49
N GLN A 48 -15.11 5.02 -5.45
CA GLN A 48 -16.52 5.33 -5.40
C GLN A 48 -16.95 5.73 -3.99
N GLU A 49 -18.01 6.49 -3.89
CA GLU A 49 -18.64 6.86 -2.63
C GLU A 49 -19.46 5.72 -2.03
N GLY A 50 -19.86 5.87 -0.78
CA GLY A 50 -20.72 4.94 -0.07
C GLY A 50 -19.95 3.97 0.84
N LYS A 51 -20.56 2.85 1.18
CA LYS A 51 -19.95 1.84 2.05
C LYS A 51 -19.12 0.86 1.21
N LEU A 52 -17.83 0.89 1.40
CA LEU A 52 -16.87 -0.01 0.76
C LEU A 52 -16.32 -0.97 1.81
N THR A 53 -16.29 -2.26 1.49
CA THR A 53 -15.79 -3.29 2.40
C THR A 53 -14.54 -3.95 1.83
N ILE A 54 -13.48 -3.97 2.61
CA ILE A 54 -12.30 -4.77 2.37
C ILE A 54 -12.55 -6.12 3.05
N PRO A 55 -12.62 -7.23 2.30
CA PRO A 55 -12.90 -8.54 2.87
C PRO A 55 -11.77 -9.01 3.79
N GLY A 56 -12.08 -9.94 4.68
CA GLY A 56 -11.08 -10.57 5.53
C GLY A 56 -10.07 -11.38 4.72
N ILE A 57 -8.84 -11.41 5.20
CA ILE A 57 -7.73 -12.13 4.57
C ILE A 57 -7.57 -13.48 5.27
N ASN A 58 -7.43 -14.54 4.49
CA ASN A 58 -7.20 -15.89 4.99
C ASN A 58 -5.71 -16.19 5.12
N PHE A 59 -5.34 -16.74 6.26
CA PHE A 59 -3.98 -17.14 6.59
C PHE A 59 -3.93 -18.61 6.97
N THR A 60 -2.89 -19.31 6.52
CA THR A 60 -2.51 -20.62 7.01
C THR A 60 -1.31 -20.47 7.91
N CYS A 61 -1.48 -20.84 9.18
CA CYS A 61 -0.46 -20.77 10.20
C CYS A 61 -0.03 -22.19 10.57
N THR A 62 1.26 -22.47 10.57
CA THR A 62 1.79 -23.70 11.15
C THR A 62 2.12 -23.45 12.62
N VAL A 63 1.39 -24.10 13.52
CA VAL A 63 1.63 -24.05 14.96
C VAL A 63 2.45 -25.27 15.32
N VAL A 64 3.68 -25.04 15.76
CA VAL A 64 4.55 -26.10 16.27
C VAL A 64 4.13 -26.43 17.69
N ARG A 65 3.68 -27.65 17.90
CA ARG A 65 3.41 -28.19 19.24
C ARG A 65 4.45 -29.24 19.55
N ARG A 66 5.04 -29.18 20.73
CA ARG A 66 5.78 -30.33 21.27
C ARG A 66 4.76 -31.37 21.69
N SER A 67 4.74 -32.48 20.96
CA SER A 67 4.02 -33.68 21.42
C SER A 67 4.90 -34.38 22.42
N VAL A 68 4.61 -34.20 23.69
CA VAL A 68 5.18 -35.03 24.71
C VAL A 68 4.16 -36.16 24.97
N ASP A 69 4.24 -37.20 24.15
CA ASP A 69 3.46 -38.42 24.45
C ASP A 69 4.25 -39.21 25.47
N PHE A 70 3.79 -39.16 26.71
CA PHE A 70 4.38 -39.91 27.83
C PHE A 70 3.97 -41.39 27.87
N SER A 71 3.27 -41.89 26.83
CA SER A 71 2.78 -43.28 26.83
C SER A 71 3.91 -44.31 26.67
N ASP A 72 5.08 -43.93 26.13
CA ASP A 72 6.28 -44.75 26.14
C ASP A 72 7.53 -43.96 26.54
N PRO A 73 8.05 -44.14 27.77
CA PRO A 73 9.25 -43.44 28.26
C PRO A 73 10.51 -43.75 27.44
N ILE A 74 10.55 -44.89 26.74
CA ILE A 74 11.71 -45.28 25.92
C ILE A 74 11.70 -44.56 24.58
N GLU A 75 10.54 -44.45 23.93
CA GLU A 75 10.38 -43.66 22.70
C GLU A 75 10.60 -42.15 22.96
N ALA A 76 10.12 -41.63 24.11
CA ALA A 76 10.35 -40.24 24.49
C ALA A 76 11.85 -39.92 24.68
N PHE A 77 12.65 -40.89 25.13
CA PHE A 77 14.08 -40.72 25.33
C PHE A 77 14.87 -40.77 24.01
N PHE A 78 14.48 -41.61 23.07
CA PHE A 78 15.19 -41.79 21.80
C PHE A 78 14.74 -40.80 20.70
N ASN A 79 13.46 -40.38 20.68
CA ASN A 79 12.91 -39.47 19.66
C ASN A 79 12.85 -38.00 20.10
N GLY A 80 13.37 -37.65 21.27
CA GLY A 80 13.61 -36.25 21.70
C GLY A 80 12.41 -35.32 21.65
N GLY A 81 11.17 -35.81 21.85
CA GLY A 81 9.95 -35.03 21.79
C GLY A 81 9.74 -34.41 20.38
N GLY A 82 9.09 -35.13 19.49
CA GLY A 82 8.86 -34.65 18.13
C GLY A 82 8.06 -33.35 18.09
N GLU A 83 8.54 -32.35 17.37
CA GLU A 83 7.77 -31.16 17.04
C GLU A 83 6.78 -31.48 15.93
N VAL A 84 5.48 -31.45 16.26
CA VAL A 84 4.41 -31.67 15.27
C VAL A 84 3.89 -30.30 14.82
N GLY A 85 4.07 -30.01 13.55
CA GLY A 85 3.50 -28.81 12.90
C GLY A 85 2.02 -29.04 12.55
N VAL A 86 1.12 -28.38 13.26
CA VAL A 86 -0.31 -28.39 12.95
C VAL A 86 -0.67 -27.15 12.13
N GLN A 87 -1.23 -27.36 10.94
CA GLN A 87 -1.74 -26.26 10.13
C GLN A 87 -3.09 -25.79 10.66
N VAL A 88 -3.20 -24.48 10.89
CA VAL A 88 -4.40 -23.82 11.36
C VAL A 88 -4.76 -22.68 10.42
N GLN A 89 -5.99 -22.70 9.92
CA GLN A 89 -6.50 -21.59 9.11
C GLN A 89 -7.11 -20.51 10.01
N ARG A 90 -6.82 -19.26 9.70
CA ARG A 90 -7.37 -18.08 10.37
C ARG A 90 -7.73 -17.04 9.33
N ALA A 91 -8.79 -16.27 9.61
CA ALA A 91 -9.19 -15.13 8.80
C ALA A 91 -9.16 -13.85 9.64
N SER A 92 -8.76 -12.74 9.03
CA SER A 92 -8.98 -11.43 9.65
C SER A 92 -10.45 -11.03 9.54
N ALA A 93 -10.90 -10.11 10.39
CA ALA A 93 -12.21 -9.51 10.21
C ALA A 93 -12.25 -8.64 8.94
N PRO A 94 -13.39 -8.54 8.25
CA PRO A 94 -13.58 -7.56 7.19
C PRO A 94 -13.59 -6.14 7.77
N THR A 95 -13.15 -5.16 6.99
CA THR A 95 -13.17 -3.74 7.38
C THR A 95 -14.07 -2.97 6.43
N THR A 96 -15.07 -2.26 6.97
CA THR A 96 -15.96 -1.40 6.19
C THR A 96 -15.62 0.06 6.46
N VAL A 97 -15.49 0.82 5.36
CA VAL A 97 -15.21 2.26 5.37
C VAL A 97 -16.34 2.97 4.67
N THR A 98 -16.84 4.05 5.26
CA THR A 98 -17.79 4.95 4.59
C THR A 98 -17.01 6.05 3.88
N VAL A 99 -17.24 6.18 2.59
CA VAL A 99 -16.59 7.18 1.73
C VAL A 99 -17.62 8.24 1.38
N ASP A 100 -17.31 9.47 1.75
CA ASP A 100 -18.17 10.62 1.45
C ASP A 100 -18.09 10.99 -0.03
N PRO A 101 -19.18 11.56 -0.62
CA PRO A 101 -19.15 12.05 -1.97
C PRO A 101 -18.15 13.21 -2.13
N LEU A 102 -17.62 13.36 -3.35
CA LEU A 102 -16.81 14.53 -3.66
C LEU A 102 -17.66 15.82 -3.61
N PRO A 103 -17.11 16.95 -3.17
CA PRO A 103 -17.81 18.22 -3.15
C PRO A 103 -18.37 18.60 -4.53
N GLN A 104 -19.56 19.16 -4.54
CA GLN A 104 -20.21 19.68 -5.75
C GLN A 104 -20.30 21.20 -5.70
N PRO A 105 -20.25 21.94 -6.84
CA PRO A 105 -20.05 21.44 -8.21
C PRO A 105 -18.60 21.03 -8.46
N GLN A 106 -18.43 20.00 -9.31
CA GLN A 106 -17.10 19.57 -9.71
C GLN A 106 -16.43 20.63 -10.62
N PRO A 107 -15.19 21.06 -10.34
CA PRO A 107 -14.47 21.99 -11.23
C PRO A 107 -14.29 21.41 -12.64
N ALA A 108 -14.44 22.25 -13.69
CA ALA A 108 -14.31 21.81 -15.07
C ALA A 108 -12.93 21.19 -15.40
N ALA A 109 -11.86 21.64 -14.71
CA ALA A 109 -10.51 21.12 -14.87
C ALA A 109 -10.13 20.07 -13.81
N PHE A 110 -11.12 19.41 -13.21
CA PHE A 110 -10.83 18.38 -12.19
C PHE A 110 -10.09 17.19 -12.82
N SER A 111 -8.89 16.92 -12.35
CA SER A 111 -7.99 15.87 -12.84
C SER A 111 -7.93 14.63 -11.94
N GLY A 112 -8.92 14.44 -11.06
CA GLY A 112 -8.94 13.31 -10.11
C GLY A 112 -8.15 13.54 -8.83
N ALA A 113 -7.56 14.74 -8.63
CA ALA A 113 -6.77 15.05 -7.44
C ALA A 113 -7.67 15.21 -6.20
N VAL A 114 -7.52 14.32 -5.22
CA VAL A 114 -8.21 14.38 -3.94
C VAL A 114 -7.18 14.42 -2.82
N GLY A 115 -7.10 15.55 -2.10
CA GLY A 115 -6.11 15.78 -1.06
C GLY A 115 -5.68 17.24 -0.98
N ARG A 116 -4.53 17.47 -0.36
CA ARG A 116 -3.90 18.81 -0.26
C ARG A 116 -2.63 18.79 -1.10
N PHE A 117 -2.62 19.55 -2.17
CA PHE A 117 -1.51 19.62 -3.11
C PHE A 117 -1.02 21.04 -3.30
N SER A 118 0.25 21.17 -3.59
CA SER A 118 0.89 22.38 -4.10
C SER A 118 1.52 22.07 -5.45
N ILE A 119 1.47 23.05 -6.34
CA ILE A 119 2.13 22.97 -7.62
C ILE A 119 3.14 24.10 -7.74
N SER A 120 4.29 23.80 -8.27
CA SER A 120 5.32 24.79 -8.62
C SER A 120 5.93 24.45 -9.96
N SER A 121 6.38 25.47 -10.67
CA SER A 121 7.04 25.29 -11.96
C SER A 121 8.30 26.13 -12.04
N GLN A 122 9.26 25.68 -12.80
CA GLN A 122 10.55 26.32 -12.98
C GLN A 122 11.12 26.03 -14.36
N LEU A 123 11.59 27.09 -15.04
CA LEU A 123 12.48 26.97 -16.18
C LEU A 123 13.90 26.78 -15.65
N LEU A 124 14.54 25.66 -15.96
CA LEU A 124 15.87 25.33 -15.46
C LEU A 124 16.97 26.00 -16.29
N THR A 125 16.71 26.27 -17.57
CA THR A 125 17.65 26.96 -18.48
C THR A 125 17.35 28.46 -18.44
N LYS A 126 18.33 29.27 -18.09
CA LYS A 126 18.12 30.73 -17.91
C LYS A 126 18.38 31.50 -19.17
N ASP A 127 19.44 31.19 -19.90
CA ASP A 127 19.84 31.87 -21.11
C ASP A 127 19.67 30.91 -22.29
N LEU A 128 18.84 31.27 -23.24
CA LEU A 128 18.47 30.45 -24.39
C LEU A 128 18.77 31.20 -25.68
N SER A 129 19.46 30.54 -26.57
CA SER A 129 19.62 30.96 -27.97
C SER A 129 18.69 30.13 -28.87
N THR A 130 18.51 30.54 -30.10
CA THR A 130 17.77 29.73 -31.09
C THR A 130 18.41 28.34 -31.24
N ASN A 131 17.59 27.29 -31.26
CA ASN A 131 17.97 25.88 -31.28
C ASN A 131 18.52 25.31 -29.95
N ASP A 132 18.50 26.05 -28.85
CA ASP A 132 18.85 25.53 -27.56
C ASP A 132 17.70 24.71 -26.96
N ILE A 133 18.05 23.78 -26.08
CA ILE A 133 17.06 22.96 -25.35
C ILE A 133 16.70 23.63 -24.03
N ALA A 134 15.42 23.96 -23.89
CA ALA A 134 14.85 24.45 -22.64
C ALA A 134 14.28 23.31 -21.81
N THR A 135 14.63 23.23 -20.53
CA THR A 135 14.02 22.28 -19.60
C THR A 135 13.05 23.01 -18.67
N TYR A 136 11.77 22.70 -18.81
CA TYR A 136 10.71 23.20 -17.94
C TYR A 136 10.28 22.08 -16.97
N ARG A 137 10.37 22.35 -15.69
CA ARG A 137 10.02 21.39 -14.62
C ARG A 137 8.76 21.82 -13.93
N VAL A 138 7.80 20.91 -13.81
CA VAL A 138 6.61 21.07 -12.96
C VAL A 138 6.70 20.07 -11.83
N VAL A 139 6.49 20.53 -10.59
CA VAL A 139 6.54 19.69 -9.39
C VAL A 139 5.20 19.80 -8.67
N ILE A 140 4.57 18.66 -8.41
CA ILE A 140 3.37 18.53 -7.60
C ILE A 140 3.76 17.84 -6.30
N LYS A 141 3.47 18.48 -5.15
CA LYS A 141 3.74 17.94 -3.82
C LYS A 141 2.47 17.94 -3.01
N GLY A 142 2.28 16.92 -2.16
CA GLY A 142 1.13 16.92 -1.28
C GLY A 142 0.81 15.58 -0.66
N ASN A 143 -0.29 15.57 0.09
CA ASN A 143 -0.87 14.38 0.72
C ASN A 143 -2.22 14.08 0.08
N GLY A 144 -2.38 12.87 -0.45
CA GLY A 144 -3.61 12.42 -1.10
C GLY A 144 -3.33 11.37 -2.15
N ASN A 145 -4.21 11.27 -3.14
CA ASN A 145 -4.13 10.28 -4.19
C ASN A 145 -3.18 10.67 -5.35
N LEU A 146 -1.96 11.07 -5.04
CA LEU A 146 -0.98 11.59 -6.01
C LEU A 146 -0.82 10.69 -7.25
N LYS A 147 -0.88 9.38 -7.08
CA LYS A 147 -0.77 8.40 -8.18
C LYS A 147 -1.93 8.44 -9.18
N LEU A 148 -3.07 8.99 -8.78
CA LEU A 148 -4.27 9.08 -9.61
C LEU A 148 -4.39 10.43 -10.32
N ILE A 149 -3.46 11.36 -10.06
CA ILE A 149 -3.47 12.69 -10.68
C ILE A 149 -2.97 12.59 -12.13
N THR A 150 -3.77 13.09 -13.06
CA THR A 150 -3.31 13.31 -14.41
C THR A 150 -2.35 14.50 -14.43
N PRO A 151 -1.14 14.37 -15.02
CA PRO A 151 -0.23 15.50 -15.14
C PRO A 151 -0.90 16.68 -15.85
N PRO A 152 -0.67 17.92 -15.41
CA PRO A 152 -1.24 19.09 -16.07
C PRO A 152 -0.69 19.25 -17.48
N SER A 153 -1.54 19.64 -18.42
CA SER A 153 -1.09 20.01 -19.75
C SER A 153 -0.40 21.38 -19.69
N VAL A 154 0.75 21.48 -20.33
CA VAL A 154 1.50 22.73 -20.46
C VAL A 154 1.40 23.18 -21.90
N VAL A 155 0.95 24.42 -22.11
CA VAL A 155 0.90 25.04 -23.44
C VAL A 155 2.13 25.91 -23.58
N PHE A 156 2.94 25.62 -24.60
CA PHE A 156 4.12 26.39 -24.94
C PHE A 156 3.80 27.37 -26.14
N PRO A 157 4.56 28.45 -26.29
CA PRO A 157 4.45 29.31 -27.47
C PRO A 157 4.68 28.52 -28.77
N LYS A 158 4.14 29.05 -29.89
CA LYS A 158 4.14 28.36 -31.18
C LYS A 158 5.53 28.07 -31.75
N ASP A 159 6.52 28.86 -31.34
CA ASP A 159 7.90 28.77 -31.83
C ASP A 159 8.76 27.74 -31.03
N PHE A 160 8.12 26.96 -30.18
CA PHE A 160 8.79 25.91 -29.43
C PHE A 160 8.30 24.52 -29.87
N ASP A 161 9.24 23.68 -30.25
CA ASP A 161 8.99 22.25 -30.41
C ASP A 161 9.00 21.57 -29.05
N THR A 162 8.00 20.72 -28.80
CA THR A 162 7.85 20.06 -27.51
C THR A 162 8.19 18.58 -27.60
N PHE A 163 8.95 18.10 -26.63
CA PHE A 163 9.25 16.68 -26.46
C PHE A 163 8.30 16.03 -25.44
N THR A 164 8.17 14.72 -25.52
CA THR A 164 7.39 13.94 -24.55
C THR A 164 7.92 14.18 -23.13
N PRO A 165 7.06 14.58 -22.17
CA PRO A 165 7.50 14.85 -20.81
C PRO A 165 7.94 13.57 -20.11
N LYS A 166 9.02 13.67 -19.31
CA LYS A 166 9.46 12.62 -18.41
C LYS A 166 8.82 12.83 -17.04
N THR A 167 8.09 11.85 -16.55
CA THR A 167 7.49 11.86 -15.21
C THR A 167 8.28 10.97 -14.26
N THR A 168 8.59 11.48 -13.06
CA THR A 168 9.19 10.75 -11.96
C THR A 168 8.30 10.90 -10.72
N GLN A 169 8.22 9.88 -9.89
CA GLN A 169 7.50 9.89 -8.62
C GLN A 169 8.46 9.41 -7.53
N ASP A 170 8.52 10.14 -6.43
CA ASP A 170 9.29 9.83 -5.22
C ASP A 170 8.34 9.42 -4.07
#